data_d1ab61bf8e6cf08fb445f75015920189
#
_entry.id   d1ab61bf8e6cf08fb445f75015920189
#
_cell.length_a   1.000
_cell.length_b   1.000
_cell.length_c   1.000
_cell.angle_alpha   90.00
_cell.angle_beta   90.00
_cell.angle_gamma   90.00
#
_symmetry.space_group_name_H-M   'P 1'
#
loop_
_entity.id
_entity.type
_entity.pdbx_description
1 polymer ?
#
loop_
_entity_poly.entity_id
_entity_poly.type
_entity_poly.pdbx_seq_one_letter_code
_entity_poly.pdbx_strand_id
1 'polypeptide(L)'
;MIVDALASGRGKRLATRDAIGAGPRAVAGVLEGRGLEPRIALAETVLGGEAGLGGHDLLLVSGMTSDFRAVRRVVSKWRAESDGPVLIGGPIASEPRRAVLKVGADLCVIGEGEPALGELLDLGLATGVLPGLEALANVSGAAYLDGRAVRVNPLRPFMRREVYEGLTPSTETVVNYPLYRSARVYVEVLRGCSNYRRAQIGLTDESCADCGRCRTGSLEERYYCPVGIPPGCGYCSVPSLFGPPKSRSAGGVVREVSGLLSKGVRRIVLSAPDLLDYGRDLLIEPEPLTDPRHPEPNYDALEGLLSGLADLEAVAEGDASIMVENVKASLVTPEAAGLLGRYIAGTPINLGFETGSGEHSLGIGRPSTPDENLQALRRLKAAGLKPYAYFIHGLPGQSAETVEETVETIGKSVEAGASRIILYRFQPLPMSAFYDRPTAPPAVKDKLSRRIHDAAQRANLGLKEDMRGRRVRVIVAEPYDRDRRYHVAYPMLHGPVVLVDGAEGLAGEVVEVEVVGVASDRMVRGRLLGATF
;
A
#
# COMPACT_ATOMS: atom_id res chain seq x y z
N MET A 1 4.49 -22.96 2.13
CA MET A 1 4.72 -22.01 1.03
C MET A 1 3.80 -20.80 1.19
N ILE A 2 4.33 -19.59 1.08
CA ILE A 2 3.56 -18.35 1.01
C ILE A 2 3.64 -17.85 -0.45
N VAL A 3 2.50 -17.54 -1.06
CA VAL A 3 2.46 -16.94 -2.40
C VAL A 3 2.00 -15.49 -2.31
N ASP A 4 2.88 -14.58 -2.73
CA ASP A 4 2.57 -13.16 -2.88
C ASP A 4 1.96 -12.90 -4.27
N ALA A 5 0.67 -12.57 -4.28
CA ALA A 5 -0.07 -12.27 -5.49
C ALA A 5 -0.31 -10.74 -5.68
N LEU A 6 0.37 -9.88 -4.92
CA LEU A 6 0.20 -8.44 -4.99
C LEU A 6 0.30 -7.91 -6.42
N ALA A 7 -0.79 -7.30 -6.92
CA ALA A 7 -0.92 -6.72 -8.26
C ALA A 7 -0.67 -7.69 -9.42
N SER A 8 -0.76 -9.01 -9.18
CA SER A 8 -0.56 -10.04 -10.22
C SER A 8 -1.75 -10.14 -11.20
N GLY A 9 -2.93 -9.66 -10.83
CA GLY A 9 -4.10 -9.55 -11.66
C GLY A 9 -4.51 -10.86 -12.34
N ARG A 10 -4.04 -11.08 -13.59
CA ARG A 10 -4.25 -12.31 -14.37
C ARG A 10 -3.10 -13.31 -14.28
N GLY A 11 -2.05 -13.01 -13.51
CA GLY A 11 -0.90 -13.87 -13.31
C GLY A 11 0.46 -13.29 -13.71
N LYS A 12 0.53 -11.99 -14.00
CA LYS A 12 1.78 -11.25 -14.24
C LYS A 12 1.63 -9.82 -13.75
N ARG A 13 2.60 -9.31 -13.00
CA ARG A 13 2.69 -7.90 -12.62
C ARG A 13 3.06 -7.05 -13.82
N LEU A 14 2.24 -6.07 -14.14
CA LEU A 14 2.50 -5.09 -15.21
C LEU A 14 3.02 -3.76 -14.67
N ALA A 15 2.76 -3.49 -13.40
CA ALA A 15 3.23 -2.32 -12.67
C ALA A 15 3.71 -2.77 -11.28
N THR A 16 4.41 -1.91 -10.56
CA THR A 16 4.89 -2.22 -9.19
C THR A 16 5.76 -3.48 -9.10
N ARG A 17 6.51 -3.81 -10.16
CA ARG A 17 7.44 -4.96 -10.18
C ARG A 17 8.54 -4.80 -9.14
N ASP A 18 8.87 -3.56 -8.81
CA ASP A 18 9.83 -3.16 -7.78
C ASP A 18 9.21 -2.98 -6.39
N ALA A 19 8.07 -3.57 -6.08
CA ALA A 19 7.43 -3.45 -4.78
C ALA A 19 7.31 -4.80 -4.06
N ILE A 20 7.82 -4.88 -2.84
CA ILE A 20 7.67 -6.01 -1.92
C ILE A 20 6.85 -5.54 -0.73
N GLY A 21 5.61 -6.04 -0.61
CA GLY A 21 4.67 -5.67 0.44
C GLY A 21 5.05 -6.21 1.83
N ALA A 22 4.52 -5.61 2.88
CA ALA A 22 4.74 -6.06 4.26
C ALA A 22 3.98 -7.35 4.59
N GLY A 23 2.77 -7.56 4.02
CA GLY A 23 1.87 -8.65 4.39
C GLY A 23 2.48 -10.07 4.35
N PRO A 24 3.08 -10.51 3.22
CA PRO A 24 3.70 -11.84 3.16
C PRO A 24 4.83 -12.03 4.17
N ARG A 25 5.61 -10.98 4.46
CA ARG A 25 6.68 -11.03 5.47
C ARG A 25 6.12 -11.06 6.90
N ALA A 26 4.99 -10.38 7.17
CA ALA A 26 4.30 -10.49 8.45
C ALA A 26 3.78 -11.92 8.68
N VAL A 27 3.19 -12.54 7.66
CA VAL A 27 2.78 -13.95 7.70
C VAL A 27 3.98 -14.87 7.94
N ALA A 28 5.10 -14.64 7.25
CA ALA A 28 6.34 -15.41 7.47
C ALA A 28 6.86 -15.29 8.90
N GLY A 29 6.85 -14.09 9.48
CA GLY A 29 7.24 -13.88 10.89
C GLY A 29 6.39 -14.64 11.89
N VAL A 30 5.07 -14.79 11.65
CA VAL A 30 4.19 -15.62 12.49
C VAL A 30 4.58 -17.10 12.43
N LEU A 31 4.98 -17.60 11.26
CA LEU A 31 5.45 -18.97 11.06
C LEU A 31 6.82 -19.19 11.71
N GLU A 32 7.77 -18.28 11.48
CA GLU A 32 9.11 -18.32 12.07
C GLU A 32 9.06 -18.31 13.60
N GLY A 33 8.16 -17.51 14.19
CA GLY A 33 7.92 -17.46 15.62
C GLY A 33 7.41 -18.79 16.23
N ARG A 34 6.98 -19.74 15.38
CA ARG A 34 6.57 -21.11 15.75
C ARG A 34 7.56 -22.18 15.30
N GLY A 35 8.77 -21.78 14.90
CA GLY A 35 9.82 -22.70 14.47
C GLY A 35 9.59 -23.33 13.09
N LEU A 36 8.70 -22.74 12.27
CA LEU A 36 8.48 -23.17 10.88
C LEU A 36 9.39 -22.40 9.93
N GLU A 37 9.73 -23.01 8.80
CA GLU A 37 10.59 -22.42 7.78
C GLU A 37 9.76 -21.98 6.55
N PRO A 38 9.20 -20.76 6.53
CA PRO A 38 8.40 -20.29 5.42
C PRO A 38 9.27 -19.96 4.20
N ARG A 39 8.73 -20.23 3.02
CA ARG A 39 9.24 -19.73 1.75
C ARG A 39 8.22 -18.81 1.10
N ILE A 40 8.67 -17.71 0.49
CA ILE A 40 7.81 -16.81 -0.27
C ILE A 40 8.10 -16.98 -1.76
N ALA A 41 7.04 -17.07 -2.58
CA ALA A 41 7.15 -17.04 -4.03
C ALA A 41 6.17 -16.01 -4.60
N LEU A 42 6.53 -15.39 -5.72
CA LEU A 42 5.60 -14.54 -6.47
C LEU A 42 4.59 -15.40 -7.24
N ALA A 43 3.34 -14.94 -7.33
CA ALA A 43 2.34 -15.65 -8.11
C ALA A 43 2.76 -15.85 -9.57
N GLU A 44 3.44 -14.87 -10.19
CA GLU A 44 3.96 -14.98 -11.55
C GLU A 44 5.05 -16.03 -11.72
N THR A 45 5.96 -16.20 -10.75
CA THR A 45 7.03 -17.23 -10.82
C THR A 45 6.45 -18.63 -10.62
N VAL A 46 5.46 -18.77 -9.73
CA VAL A 46 4.71 -20.02 -9.56
C VAL A 46 3.98 -20.39 -10.87
N LEU A 47 3.26 -19.45 -11.47
CA LEU A 47 2.49 -19.66 -12.69
C LEU A 47 3.37 -19.85 -13.93
N GLY A 48 4.57 -19.27 -13.94
CA GLY A 48 5.61 -19.45 -14.97
C GLY A 48 6.36 -20.78 -14.87
N GLY A 49 6.25 -21.49 -13.74
CA GLY A 49 6.98 -22.73 -13.49
C GLY A 49 8.41 -22.53 -12.98
N GLU A 50 8.79 -21.30 -12.66
CA GLU A 50 10.10 -20.97 -12.09
C GLU A 50 10.19 -21.29 -10.59
N ALA A 51 9.05 -21.26 -9.88
CA ALA A 51 8.91 -21.68 -8.50
C ALA A 51 7.96 -22.87 -8.39
N GLY A 52 8.44 -23.99 -7.84
CA GLY A 52 7.64 -25.17 -7.56
C GLY A 52 6.82 -25.03 -6.27
N LEU A 53 5.70 -25.72 -6.19
CA LEU A 53 4.84 -25.81 -5.01
C LEU A 53 5.04 -27.12 -4.22
N GLY A 54 5.70 -28.10 -4.82
CA GLY A 54 5.95 -29.42 -4.20
C GLY A 54 6.81 -29.35 -2.95
N GLY A 55 6.61 -30.30 -2.03
CA GLY A 55 7.38 -30.41 -0.78
C GLY A 55 6.93 -29.45 0.33
N HIS A 56 5.74 -28.85 0.17
CA HIS A 56 5.11 -28.01 1.19
C HIS A 56 3.77 -28.60 1.62
N ASP A 57 3.47 -28.55 2.93
CA ASP A 57 2.26 -29.10 3.52
C ASP A 57 1.09 -28.11 3.54
N LEU A 58 1.38 -26.80 3.39
CA LEU A 58 0.42 -25.71 3.52
C LEU A 58 0.68 -24.62 2.48
N LEU A 59 -0.37 -24.16 1.81
CA LEU A 59 -0.34 -22.99 0.95
C LEU A 59 -1.00 -21.79 1.62
N LEU A 60 -0.26 -20.71 1.81
CA LEU A 60 -0.75 -19.41 2.24
C LEU A 60 -0.71 -18.45 1.06
N VAL A 61 -1.78 -17.71 0.79
CA VAL A 61 -1.82 -16.76 -0.33
C VAL A 61 -2.21 -15.38 0.17
N SER A 62 -1.40 -14.39 -0.14
CA SER A 62 -1.68 -12.96 0.09
C SER A 62 -1.96 -12.27 -1.23
N GLY A 63 -3.09 -11.55 -1.34
CA GLY A 63 -3.46 -10.86 -2.58
C GLY A 63 -4.44 -9.72 -2.37
N MET A 64 -4.59 -8.91 -3.42
CA MET A 64 -5.57 -7.84 -3.52
C MET A 64 -6.88 -8.35 -4.13
N THR A 65 -7.96 -7.61 -3.99
CA THR A 65 -9.25 -7.92 -4.65
C THR A 65 -9.16 -7.99 -6.17
N SER A 66 -8.16 -7.33 -6.78
CA SER A 66 -7.88 -7.41 -8.21
C SER A 66 -7.25 -8.73 -8.66
N ASP A 67 -6.70 -9.53 -7.74
CA ASP A 67 -5.82 -10.66 -8.03
C ASP A 67 -6.55 -12.02 -8.06
N PHE A 68 -7.88 -12.04 -7.90
CA PHE A 68 -8.67 -13.29 -7.89
C PHE A 68 -8.34 -14.28 -9.01
N ARG A 69 -8.05 -13.79 -10.21
CA ARG A 69 -7.73 -14.68 -11.35
C ARG A 69 -6.35 -15.33 -11.18
N ALA A 70 -5.36 -14.57 -10.75
CA ALA A 70 -4.03 -15.10 -10.48
C ALA A 70 -4.07 -16.09 -9.32
N VAL A 71 -4.71 -15.71 -8.22
CA VAL A 71 -4.84 -16.55 -7.02
C VAL A 71 -5.56 -17.86 -7.34
N ARG A 72 -6.68 -17.82 -8.09
CA ARG A 72 -7.37 -19.04 -8.52
C ARG A 72 -6.46 -19.99 -9.32
N ARG A 73 -5.64 -19.45 -10.22
CA ARG A 73 -4.69 -20.27 -11.00
C ARG A 73 -3.62 -20.89 -10.11
N VAL A 74 -3.10 -20.13 -9.13
CA VAL A 74 -2.13 -20.65 -8.13
C VAL A 74 -2.76 -21.77 -7.33
N VAL A 75 -3.97 -21.59 -6.80
CA VAL A 75 -4.70 -22.63 -6.05
C VAL A 75 -4.97 -23.86 -6.92
N SER A 76 -5.39 -23.68 -8.19
CA SER A 76 -5.57 -24.81 -9.11
C SER A 76 -4.28 -25.59 -9.36
N LYS A 77 -3.14 -24.90 -9.44
CA LYS A 77 -1.83 -25.56 -9.58
C LYS A 77 -1.45 -26.30 -8.30
N TRP A 78 -1.67 -25.71 -7.14
CA TRP A 78 -1.47 -26.37 -5.84
C TRP A 78 -2.26 -27.67 -5.74
N ARG A 79 -3.57 -27.65 -6.06
CA ARG A 79 -4.45 -28.83 -6.01
C ARG A 79 -4.08 -29.94 -7.00
N ALA A 80 -3.30 -29.64 -8.03
CA ALA A 80 -2.77 -30.64 -8.94
C ALA A 80 -1.52 -31.34 -8.41
N GLU A 81 -0.84 -30.76 -7.42
CA GLU A 81 0.44 -31.21 -6.89
C GLU A 81 0.37 -31.61 -5.39
N SER A 82 -0.68 -31.18 -4.66
CA SER A 82 -0.81 -31.37 -3.21
C SER A 82 -2.27 -31.36 -2.75
N ASP A 83 -2.55 -32.18 -1.74
CA ASP A 83 -3.82 -32.19 -0.99
C ASP A 83 -3.80 -31.27 0.23
N GLY A 84 -2.69 -30.59 0.49
CA GLY A 84 -2.51 -29.70 1.66
C GLY A 84 -3.50 -28.52 1.65
N PRO A 85 -3.81 -27.97 2.85
CA PRO A 85 -4.76 -26.86 2.99
C PRO A 85 -4.30 -25.60 2.29
N VAL A 86 -5.29 -24.78 1.86
CA VAL A 86 -5.10 -23.46 1.26
C VAL A 86 -5.76 -22.41 2.13
N LEU A 87 -4.97 -21.48 2.68
CA LEU A 87 -5.45 -20.32 3.42
C LEU A 87 -5.19 -19.04 2.62
N ILE A 88 -6.23 -18.21 2.49
CA ILE A 88 -6.13 -16.90 1.82
C ILE A 88 -6.28 -15.78 2.85
N GLY A 89 -5.36 -14.82 2.78
CA GLY A 89 -5.35 -13.60 3.57
C GLY A 89 -5.15 -12.33 2.73
N GLY A 90 -5.12 -11.19 3.41
CA GLY A 90 -5.03 -9.87 2.80
C GLY A 90 -6.36 -9.38 2.22
N PRO A 91 -6.38 -8.25 1.46
CA PRO A 91 -7.61 -7.63 0.97
C PRO A 91 -8.55 -8.55 0.18
N ILE A 92 -8.02 -9.56 -0.51
CA ILE A 92 -8.81 -10.56 -1.26
C ILE A 92 -9.73 -11.38 -0.33
N ALA A 93 -9.32 -11.60 0.93
CA ALA A 93 -10.10 -12.36 1.91
C ALA A 93 -11.36 -11.62 2.37
N SER A 94 -11.46 -10.30 2.13
CA SER A 94 -12.65 -9.51 2.43
C SER A 94 -13.87 -9.86 1.54
N GLU A 95 -13.68 -10.71 0.51
CA GLU A 95 -14.75 -11.36 -0.25
C GLU A 95 -14.75 -12.89 0.00
N PRO A 96 -15.01 -13.35 1.25
CA PRO A 96 -14.75 -14.74 1.66
C PRO A 96 -15.55 -15.76 0.87
N ARG A 97 -16.81 -15.47 0.52
CA ARG A 97 -17.63 -16.36 -0.31
C ARG A 97 -16.99 -16.59 -1.68
N ARG A 98 -16.41 -15.56 -2.26
CA ARG A 98 -15.72 -15.65 -3.56
C ARG A 98 -14.39 -16.38 -3.42
N ALA A 99 -13.63 -16.12 -2.37
CA ALA A 99 -12.37 -16.79 -2.10
C ALA A 99 -12.56 -18.30 -1.86
N VAL A 100 -13.55 -18.70 -1.05
CA VAL A 100 -13.85 -20.12 -0.80
C VAL A 100 -14.47 -20.80 -2.03
N LEU A 101 -15.57 -20.26 -2.60
CA LEU A 101 -16.35 -20.94 -3.63
C LEU A 101 -15.79 -20.82 -5.05
N LYS A 102 -15.09 -19.72 -5.38
CA LYS A 102 -14.62 -19.44 -6.75
C LYS A 102 -13.13 -19.65 -6.92
N VAL A 103 -12.36 -19.47 -5.85
CA VAL A 103 -10.92 -19.70 -5.85
C VAL A 103 -10.58 -21.10 -5.37
N GLY A 104 -11.35 -21.67 -4.42
CA GLY A 104 -11.15 -23.00 -3.85
C GLY A 104 -10.24 -22.99 -2.62
N ALA A 105 -10.26 -21.89 -1.84
CA ALA A 105 -9.61 -21.86 -0.55
C ALA A 105 -10.37 -22.72 0.46
N ASP A 106 -9.65 -23.41 1.34
CA ASP A 106 -10.23 -24.10 2.50
C ASP A 106 -10.57 -23.11 3.60
N LEU A 107 -9.69 -22.11 3.76
CA LEU A 107 -9.78 -21.06 4.79
C LEU A 107 -9.53 -19.68 4.18
N CYS A 108 -10.24 -18.68 4.71
CA CYS A 108 -9.92 -17.27 4.55
C CYS A 108 -9.80 -16.62 5.92
N VAL A 109 -8.90 -15.66 6.06
CA VAL A 109 -8.78 -14.82 7.25
C VAL A 109 -9.00 -13.37 6.87
N ILE A 110 -10.03 -12.75 7.45
CA ILE A 110 -10.48 -11.39 7.14
C ILE A 110 -9.93 -10.43 8.20
N GLY A 111 -9.41 -9.29 7.76
CA GLY A 111 -8.86 -8.25 8.63
C GLY A 111 -7.42 -8.52 9.05
N GLU A 112 -7.11 -8.34 10.33
CA GLU A 112 -5.76 -8.52 10.90
C GLU A 112 -5.48 -10.01 11.07
N GLY A 113 -4.73 -10.57 10.14
CA GLY A 113 -4.59 -12.02 9.98
C GLY A 113 -3.61 -12.70 10.93
N GLU A 114 -2.67 -11.97 11.51
CA GLU A 114 -1.56 -12.55 12.27
C GLU A 114 -2.02 -13.34 13.52
N PRO A 115 -2.93 -12.82 14.37
CA PRO A 115 -3.43 -13.59 15.51
C PRO A 115 -4.25 -14.81 15.07
N ALA A 116 -5.12 -14.65 14.07
CA ALA A 116 -5.94 -15.75 13.58
C ALA A 116 -5.07 -16.86 12.95
N LEU A 117 -4.03 -16.49 12.19
CA LEU A 117 -3.06 -17.46 11.67
C LEU A 117 -2.38 -18.18 12.83
N GLY A 118 -1.96 -17.45 13.87
CA GLY A 118 -1.39 -18.04 15.06
C GLY A 118 -2.28 -19.12 15.70
N GLU A 119 -3.54 -18.80 15.93
CA GLU A 119 -4.53 -19.73 16.49
C GLU A 119 -4.73 -20.95 15.57
N LEU A 120 -4.84 -20.75 14.25
CA LEU A 120 -4.99 -21.84 13.29
C LEU A 120 -3.77 -22.79 13.30
N LEU A 121 -2.56 -22.24 13.40
CA LEU A 121 -1.34 -23.03 13.50
C LEU A 121 -1.32 -23.87 14.81
N ASP A 122 -1.73 -23.27 15.92
CA ASP A 122 -1.82 -23.93 17.23
C ASP A 122 -2.92 -25.02 17.23
N LEU A 123 -3.96 -24.90 16.38
CA LEU A 123 -5.01 -25.90 16.15
C LEU A 123 -4.61 -27.02 15.19
N GLY A 124 -3.36 -27.08 14.74
CA GLY A 124 -2.84 -28.15 13.89
C GLY A 124 -2.58 -27.78 12.44
N LEU A 125 -2.93 -26.59 11.98
CA LEU A 125 -2.65 -26.18 10.59
C LEU A 125 -1.14 -26.20 10.27
N ALA A 126 -0.28 -26.07 11.27
CA ALA A 126 1.17 -26.17 11.15
C ALA A 126 1.65 -27.52 10.59
N THR A 127 0.89 -28.59 10.79
CA THR A 127 1.19 -29.95 10.31
C THR A 127 0.56 -30.26 8.95
N GLY A 128 0.01 -29.25 8.25
CA GLY A 128 -0.69 -29.46 6.98
C GLY A 128 -2.10 -30.06 7.13
N VAL A 129 -2.66 -30.08 8.35
CA VAL A 129 -3.99 -30.60 8.61
C VAL A 129 -4.99 -29.48 8.87
N LEU A 130 -6.12 -29.50 8.18
CA LEU A 130 -7.19 -28.52 8.39
C LEU A 130 -7.87 -28.78 9.74
N PRO A 131 -7.99 -27.77 10.64
CA PRO A 131 -8.71 -27.91 11.88
C PRO A 131 -10.17 -28.31 11.68
N GLY A 132 -10.74 -29.07 12.61
CA GLY A 132 -12.15 -29.46 12.55
C GLY A 132 -13.11 -28.28 12.63
N LEU A 133 -14.35 -28.46 12.12
CA LEU A 133 -15.36 -27.39 12.04
C LEU A 133 -15.68 -26.74 13.38
N GLU A 134 -15.69 -27.52 14.48
CA GLU A 134 -15.94 -27.03 15.83
C GLU A 134 -14.81 -26.07 16.27
N ALA A 135 -13.56 -26.41 16.01
CA ALA A 135 -12.41 -25.55 16.31
C ALA A 135 -12.43 -24.29 15.44
N LEU A 136 -12.69 -24.44 14.14
CA LEU A 136 -12.78 -23.31 13.20
C LEU A 136 -13.88 -22.32 13.58
N ALA A 137 -15.01 -22.77 14.14
CA ALA A 137 -16.12 -21.92 14.58
C ALA A 137 -15.71 -20.90 15.66
N ASN A 138 -14.62 -21.15 16.36
CA ASN A 138 -14.11 -20.28 17.42
C ASN A 138 -13.01 -19.30 16.95
N VAL A 139 -12.51 -19.44 15.71
CA VAL A 139 -11.48 -18.54 15.19
C VAL A 139 -12.14 -17.29 14.57
N SER A 140 -12.06 -16.17 15.27
CA SER A 140 -12.64 -14.90 14.81
C SER A 140 -12.01 -14.44 13.49
N GLY A 141 -12.85 -13.97 12.55
CA GLY A 141 -12.44 -13.53 11.22
C GLY A 141 -12.17 -14.67 10.23
N ALA A 142 -12.27 -15.93 10.66
CA ALA A 142 -12.15 -17.07 9.74
C ALA A 142 -13.40 -17.25 8.88
N ALA A 143 -13.20 -17.65 7.64
CA ALA A 143 -14.27 -18.12 6.77
C ALA A 143 -13.88 -19.43 6.09
N TYR A 144 -14.80 -20.38 6.03
CA TYR A 144 -14.57 -21.74 5.57
C TYR A 144 -15.86 -22.39 5.05
N LEU A 145 -15.72 -23.57 4.43
CA LEU A 145 -16.86 -24.34 3.95
C LEU A 145 -17.37 -25.27 5.04
N ASP A 146 -18.68 -25.21 5.33
CA ASP A 146 -19.39 -26.15 6.18
C ASP A 146 -20.51 -26.82 5.35
N GLY A 147 -20.30 -28.06 4.96
CA GLY A 147 -21.13 -28.73 3.98
C GLY A 147 -21.13 -28.01 2.64
N ARG A 148 -22.25 -27.37 2.28
CA ARG A 148 -22.40 -26.57 1.04
C ARG A 148 -22.44 -25.06 1.29
N ALA A 149 -22.38 -24.64 2.54
CA ALA A 149 -22.46 -23.23 2.93
C ALA A 149 -21.10 -22.68 3.32
N VAL A 150 -20.84 -21.42 2.95
CA VAL A 150 -19.68 -20.71 3.47
C VAL A 150 -20.07 -20.07 4.80
N ARG A 151 -19.46 -20.54 5.87
CA ARG A 151 -19.49 -19.86 7.17
C ARG A 151 -18.50 -18.72 7.20
N VAL A 152 -18.92 -17.61 7.80
CA VAL A 152 -18.07 -16.45 8.04
C VAL A 152 -18.25 -16.11 9.52
N ASN A 153 -17.20 -16.30 10.29
CA ASN A 153 -17.22 -15.99 11.71
C ASN A 153 -17.22 -14.46 11.93
N PRO A 154 -17.71 -13.99 13.09
CA PRO A 154 -17.59 -12.59 13.46
C PRO A 154 -16.14 -12.10 13.33
N LEU A 155 -15.98 -10.86 12.89
CA LEU A 155 -14.65 -10.27 12.81
C LEU A 155 -14.02 -10.16 14.21
N ARG A 156 -12.72 -10.30 14.26
CA ARG A 156 -11.96 -10.05 15.47
C ARG A 156 -12.08 -8.56 15.84
N PRO A 157 -12.18 -8.20 17.14
CA PRO A 157 -11.92 -6.83 17.57
C PRO A 157 -10.57 -6.36 17.05
N PHE A 158 -10.45 -5.08 16.74
CA PHE A 158 -9.19 -4.53 16.24
C PHE A 158 -8.05 -4.83 17.23
N MET A 159 -6.92 -5.23 16.65
CA MET A 159 -5.73 -5.56 17.41
C MET A 159 -5.32 -4.38 18.30
N ARG A 160 -5.03 -4.65 19.57
CA ARG A 160 -4.48 -3.62 20.45
C ARG A 160 -3.02 -3.34 20.09
N ARG A 161 -2.54 -2.14 20.42
CA ARG A 161 -1.19 -1.70 20.09
C ARG A 161 -0.11 -2.65 20.61
N GLU A 162 -0.22 -3.12 21.86
CA GLU A 162 0.77 -4.01 22.48
C GLU A 162 0.93 -5.32 21.70
N VAL A 163 -0.18 -5.87 21.17
CA VAL A 163 -0.16 -7.06 20.32
C VAL A 163 0.49 -6.76 18.97
N TYR A 164 0.16 -5.60 18.39
CA TYR A 164 0.72 -5.14 17.12
C TYR A 164 2.23 -4.87 17.21
N GLU A 165 2.70 -4.26 18.30
CA GLU A 165 4.12 -4.05 18.59
C GLU A 165 4.91 -5.35 18.72
N GLY A 166 4.27 -6.40 19.23
CA GLY A 166 4.87 -7.74 19.34
C GLY A 166 5.04 -8.49 18.02
N LEU A 167 4.48 -7.99 16.91
CA LEU A 167 4.64 -8.60 15.60
C LEU A 167 6.06 -8.35 15.06
N THR A 168 6.70 -9.42 14.61
CA THR A 168 8.04 -9.39 14.01
C THR A 168 7.98 -9.89 12.56
N PRO A 169 7.77 -9.02 11.57
CA PRO A 169 7.80 -9.44 10.18
C PRO A 169 9.17 -10.02 9.81
N SER A 170 9.17 -11.10 9.02
CA SER A 170 10.40 -11.76 8.59
C SER A 170 11.30 -10.81 7.79
N THR A 171 12.57 -10.76 8.13
CA THR A 171 13.63 -10.13 7.33
C THR A 171 14.37 -11.16 6.49
N GLU A 172 14.32 -12.43 6.87
CA GLU A 172 15.01 -13.53 6.19
C GLU A 172 14.37 -13.85 4.83
N THR A 173 13.03 -13.89 4.78
CA THR A 173 12.31 -14.29 3.56
C THR A 173 12.38 -13.26 2.43
N VAL A 174 12.92 -12.06 2.64
CA VAL A 174 13.06 -11.05 1.57
C VAL A 174 13.93 -11.55 0.42
N VAL A 175 14.92 -12.39 0.68
CA VAL A 175 15.81 -12.95 -0.36
C VAL A 175 15.11 -13.92 -1.31
N ASN A 176 13.89 -14.35 -0.99
CA ASN A 176 13.09 -15.18 -1.88
C ASN A 176 12.50 -14.39 -3.08
N TYR A 177 12.50 -13.07 -3.01
CA TYR A 177 12.04 -12.23 -4.11
C TYR A 177 13.16 -12.00 -5.13
N PRO A 178 12.95 -12.29 -6.43
CA PRO A 178 14.01 -12.21 -7.45
C PRO A 178 14.71 -10.85 -7.53
N LEU A 179 13.97 -9.76 -7.28
CA LEU A 179 14.44 -8.38 -7.41
C LEU A 179 14.65 -7.68 -6.07
N TYR A 180 14.79 -8.40 -4.95
CA TYR A 180 14.77 -7.81 -3.61
C TYR A 180 15.82 -6.70 -3.41
N ARG A 181 17.00 -6.80 -4.05
CA ARG A 181 18.06 -5.78 -3.94
C ARG A 181 17.66 -4.46 -4.58
N SER A 182 16.93 -4.51 -5.69
CA SER A 182 16.47 -3.33 -6.43
C SER A 182 15.04 -2.90 -6.10
N ALA A 183 14.28 -3.72 -5.38
CA ALA A 183 12.91 -3.44 -5.02
C ALA A 183 12.81 -2.43 -3.86
N ARG A 184 11.68 -1.74 -3.81
CA ARG A 184 11.21 -1.04 -2.62
C ARG A 184 10.57 -2.04 -1.67
N VAL A 185 11.14 -2.20 -0.50
CA VAL A 185 10.60 -3.08 0.54
C VAL A 185 9.77 -2.24 1.52
N TYR A 186 8.51 -2.58 1.63
CA TYR A 186 7.57 -1.87 2.50
C TYR A 186 7.68 -2.39 3.93
N VAL A 187 7.89 -1.48 4.87
CA VAL A 187 7.91 -1.73 6.31
C VAL A 187 6.73 -1.01 6.93
N GLU A 188 5.79 -1.76 7.45
CA GLU A 188 4.60 -1.20 8.09
C GLU A 188 4.99 -0.58 9.43
N VAL A 189 4.77 0.73 9.57
CA VAL A 189 5.10 1.48 10.79
C VAL A 189 3.86 1.84 11.60
N LEU A 190 2.72 1.89 10.91
CA LEU A 190 1.42 2.22 11.47
C LEU A 190 0.32 1.48 10.72
N ARG A 191 -0.67 0.97 11.44
CA ARG A 191 -1.86 0.31 10.91
C ARG A 191 -3.11 1.03 11.37
N GLY A 192 -4.14 1.09 10.51
CA GLY A 192 -5.37 1.83 10.78
C GLY A 192 -5.33 3.26 10.27
N CYS A 193 -6.43 4.03 10.46
CA CYS A 193 -6.55 5.40 9.95
C CYS A 193 -7.42 6.25 10.87
N SER A 194 -6.98 7.47 11.17
CA SER A 194 -7.70 8.43 11.99
C SER A 194 -8.93 9.05 11.30
N ASN A 195 -9.11 8.85 9.98
CA ASN A 195 -10.27 9.43 9.30
C ASN A 195 -11.53 8.61 9.56
N TYR A 196 -12.33 9.08 10.50
CA TYR A 196 -13.66 8.54 10.80
C TYR A 196 -14.80 9.41 10.27
N ARG A 197 -14.51 10.41 9.44
CA ARG A 197 -15.54 11.05 8.59
C ARG A 197 -16.17 10.00 7.69
N ARG A 198 -17.39 10.24 7.27
CA ARG A 198 -18.11 9.30 6.41
C ARG A 198 -18.48 9.94 5.09
N ALA A 199 -18.47 9.13 4.04
CA ALA A 199 -18.99 9.51 2.75
C ALA A 199 -20.51 9.77 2.86
N GLN A 200 -20.98 10.80 2.16
CA GLN A 200 -22.38 11.22 2.18
C GLN A 200 -23.06 11.02 0.82
N ILE A 201 -22.31 10.98 -0.26
CA ILE A 201 -22.84 10.92 -1.64
C ILE A 201 -23.70 9.67 -1.85
N GLY A 202 -25.03 9.87 -1.91
CA GLY A 202 -26.00 8.81 -2.14
C GLY A 202 -26.08 7.75 -1.03
N LEU A 203 -25.68 8.11 0.21
CA LEU A 203 -25.67 7.22 1.37
C LEU A 203 -26.38 7.81 2.60
N THR A 204 -26.64 9.12 2.59
CA THR A 204 -27.26 9.81 3.70
C THR A 204 -28.78 9.82 3.55
N ASP A 205 -29.48 9.74 4.68
CA ASP A 205 -30.89 10.03 4.85
C ASP A 205 -31.10 11.31 5.67
N GLU A 206 -32.36 11.65 5.98
CA GLU A 206 -32.71 12.84 6.77
C GLU A 206 -32.05 12.82 8.16
N SER A 207 -31.89 11.65 8.78
CA SER A 207 -31.26 11.51 10.11
C SER A 207 -29.76 11.83 10.09
N CYS A 208 -29.08 11.68 8.96
CA CYS A 208 -27.67 12.00 8.81
C CYS A 208 -27.39 13.51 8.81
N ALA A 209 -28.33 14.31 8.28
CA ALA A 209 -28.20 15.77 8.23
C ALA A 209 -28.10 16.38 9.63
N ASP A 210 -28.86 15.86 10.58
CA ASP A 210 -28.93 16.36 11.96
C ASP A 210 -27.89 15.71 12.89
N CYS A 211 -27.38 14.52 12.53
CA CYS A 211 -26.49 13.74 13.39
C CYS A 211 -25.12 14.40 13.63
N GLY A 212 -24.42 14.82 12.58
CA GLY A 212 -23.10 15.49 12.63
C GLY A 212 -21.95 14.72 13.32
N ARG A 213 -22.21 13.60 14.01
CA ARG A 213 -21.26 12.89 14.89
C ARG A 213 -19.91 12.58 14.25
N CYS A 214 -19.90 12.13 13.00
CA CYS A 214 -18.67 11.78 12.30
C CYS A 214 -17.77 13.00 11.97
N ARG A 215 -18.23 14.22 12.20
CA ARG A 215 -17.50 15.49 11.93
C ARG A 215 -17.21 16.27 13.19
N THR A 216 -18.16 16.40 14.08
CA THR A 216 -18.10 17.28 15.26
C THR A 216 -18.24 16.54 16.60
N GLY A 217 -18.54 15.23 16.58
CA GLY A 217 -18.62 14.42 17.79
C GLY A 217 -17.27 14.23 18.50
N SER A 218 -17.32 13.75 19.73
CA SER A 218 -16.14 13.28 20.47
C SER A 218 -15.46 12.13 19.73
N LEU A 219 -14.25 11.76 20.13
CA LEU A 219 -13.49 10.66 19.51
C LEU A 219 -14.28 9.34 19.56
N GLU A 220 -14.94 9.05 20.68
CA GLU A 220 -15.77 7.85 20.84
C GLU A 220 -17.05 7.91 19.98
N GLU A 221 -17.74 9.06 19.95
CA GLU A 221 -18.96 9.22 19.15
C GLU A 221 -18.72 9.05 17.64
N ARG A 222 -17.55 9.45 17.14
CA ARG A 222 -17.17 9.27 15.73
C ARG A 222 -17.01 7.80 15.35
N TYR A 223 -16.73 6.93 16.33
CA TYR A 223 -16.57 5.50 16.10
C TYR A 223 -17.86 4.87 15.57
N TYR A 224 -19.02 5.31 16.08
CA TYR A 224 -20.32 4.73 15.75
C TYR A 224 -21.11 5.61 14.77
N CYS A 225 -21.75 4.97 13.81
CA CYS A 225 -22.67 5.60 12.89
C CYS A 225 -24.07 5.01 13.06
N PRO A 226 -25.09 5.79 13.45
CA PRO A 226 -26.45 5.28 13.61
C PRO A 226 -27.07 4.77 12.29
N VAL A 227 -26.62 5.30 11.15
CA VAL A 227 -27.06 4.87 9.80
C VAL A 227 -26.24 3.69 9.26
N GLY A 228 -25.16 3.30 9.97
CA GLY A 228 -24.32 2.17 9.57
C GLY A 228 -23.36 2.44 8.40
N ILE A 229 -23.13 3.71 8.03
CA ILE A 229 -22.15 4.05 6.98
C ILE A 229 -20.74 3.73 7.48
N PRO A 230 -19.94 2.92 6.75
CA PRO A 230 -18.56 2.63 7.11
C PRO A 230 -17.69 3.88 7.29
N PRO A 231 -16.73 3.88 8.23
CA PRO A 231 -15.85 5.03 8.46
C PRO A 231 -14.84 5.22 7.33
N GLY A 232 -14.36 6.46 7.20
CA GLY A 232 -13.31 6.86 6.27
C GLY A 232 -13.83 7.36 4.93
N CYS A 233 -12.89 7.54 4.00
CA CYS A 233 -13.22 7.89 2.62
C CYS A 233 -14.06 6.78 1.99
N GLY A 234 -15.11 7.13 1.25
CA GLY A 234 -16.10 6.16 0.75
C GLY A 234 -15.56 5.02 -0.11
N TYR A 235 -14.39 5.21 -0.70
CA TYR A 235 -13.68 4.21 -1.52
C TYR A 235 -12.65 3.37 -0.73
N CYS A 236 -12.43 3.65 0.56
CA CYS A 236 -11.35 3.06 1.36
C CYS A 236 -11.92 2.14 2.45
N SER A 237 -11.31 0.97 2.63
CA SER A 237 -11.68 -0.01 3.66
C SER A 237 -10.75 -0.02 4.88
N VAL A 238 -9.71 0.81 4.91
CA VAL A 238 -8.70 0.78 5.98
C VAL A 238 -9.30 0.95 7.38
N PRO A 239 -10.14 1.98 7.66
CA PRO A 239 -10.71 2.14 9.00
C PRO A 239 -11.66 0.99 9.39
N SER A 240 -12.35 0.39 8.43
CA SER A 240 -13.28 -0.73 8.67
C SER A 240 -12.57 -2.06 8.93
N LEU A 241 -11.37 -2.26 8.34
CA LEU A 241 -10.59 -3.50 8.46
C LEU A 241 -9.59 -3.46 9.62
N PHE A 242 -9.02 -2.30 9.90
CA PHE A 242 -7.88 -2.15 10.82
C PHE A 242 -8.14 -1.18 11.97
N GLY A 243 -9.29 -0.50 11.98
CA GLY A 243 -9.68 0.42 13.05
C GLY A 243 -8.92 1.74 13.06
N PRO A 244 -8.91 2.41 14.23
CA PRO A 244 -8.09 3.59 14.47
C PRO A 244 -6.60 3.30 14.32
N PRO A 245 -5.77 4.33 14.10
CA PRO A 245 -4.33 4.16 14.01
C PRO A 245 -3.75 3.52 15.28
N LYS A 246 -2.78 2.65 15.07
CA LYS A 246 -1.90 2.09 16.08
C LYS A 246 -0.49 2.04 15.53
N SER A 247 0.46 2.60 16.28
CA SER A 247 1.85 2.77 15.86
C SER A 247 2.72 1.64 16.40
N ARG A 248 3.71 1.21 15.61
CA ARG A 248 4.79 0.34 16.10
C ARG A 248 5.85 1.18 16.81
N SER A 249 6.57 0.60 17.76
CA SER A 249 7.70 1.27 18.39
C SER A 249 8.81 1.58 17.39
N ALA A 250 9.44 2.74 17.51
CA ALA A 250 10.57 3.14 16.66
C ALA A 250 11.68 2.08 16.66
N GLY A 251 12.04 1.54 17.85
CA GLY A 251 13.05 0.49 17.97
C GLY A 251 12.68 -0.81 17.24
N GLY A 252 11.38 -1.19 17.21
CA GLY A 252 10.89 -2.34 16.44
C GLY A 252 11.05 -2.15 14.93
N VAL A 253 10.71 -0.96 14.44
CA VAL A 253 10.87 -0.60 13.03
C VAL A 253 12.34 -0.53 12.63
N VAL A 254 13.19 0.12 13.44
CA VAL A 254 14.64 0.22 13.19
C VAL A 254 15.29 -1.15 13.11
N ARG A 255 14.93 -2.09 14.02
CA ARG A 255 15.44 -3.47 13.96
C ARG A 255 15.02 -4.19 12.68
N GLU A 256 13.76 -4.06 12.25
CA GLU A 256 13.31 -4.67 10.99
C GLU A 256 14.06 -4.10 9.79
N VAL A 257 14.21 -2.77 9.71
CA VAL A 257 14.95 -2.11 8.62
C VAL A 257 16.41 -2.54 8.63
N SER A 258 17.09 -2.56 9.78
CA SER A 258 18.46 -3.03 9.92
C SER A 258 18.63 -4.47 9.41
N GLY A 259 17.70 -5.37 9.78
CA GLY A 259 17.67 -6.74 9.28
C GLY A 259 17.52 -6.83 7.76
N LEU A 260 16.66 -6.00 7.15
CA LEU A 260 16.50 -5.94 5.69
C LEU A 260 17.75 -5.39 4.99
N LEU A 261 18.37 -4.33 5.54
CA LEU A 261 19.59 -3.74 5.00
C LEU A 261 20.75 -4.76 5.04
N SER A 262 20.88 -5.56 6.11
CA SER A 262 21.89 -6.61 6.21
C SER A 262 21.75 -7.71 5.15
N LYS A 263 20.55 -7.90 4.56
CA LYS A 263 20.30 -8.79 3.41
C LYS A 263 20.57 -8.13 2.06
N GLY A 264 20.96 -6.86 2.04
CA GLY A 264 21.27 -6.12 0.82
C GLY A 264 20.08 -5.39 0.20
N VAL A 265 18.97 -5.20 0.95
CA VAL A 265 17.89 -4.27 0.56
C VAL A 265 18.45 -2.85 0.62
N ARG A 266 18.15 -2.02 -0.38
CA ARG A 266 18.66 -0.64 -0.48
C ARG A 266 17.56 0.43 -0.52
N ARG A 267 16.29 0.02 -0.67
CA ARG A 267 15.16 0.94 -0.84
C ARG A 267 14.03 0.53 0.10
N ILE A 268 13.88 1.28 1.20
CA ILE A 268 12.86 1.05 2.22
C ILE A 268 11.73 2.07 2.05
N VAL A 269 10.48 1.62 2.18
CA VAL A 269 9.31 2.49 2.23
C VAL A 269 8.60 2.29 3.56
N LEU A 270 8.51 3.34 4.36
CA LEU A 270 7.70 3.35 5.57
C LEU A 270 6.22 3.34 5.16
N SER A 271 5.57 2.21 5.36
CA SER A 271 4.17 2.00 4.97
C SER A 271 3.24 2.42 6.10
N ALA A 272 2.39 3.35 5.78
CA ALA A 272 1.31 3.83 6.63
C ALA A 272 0.19 4.39 5.73
N PRO A 273 -1.10 4.24 6.11
CA PRO A 273 -2.18 4.99 5.44
C PRO A 273 -1.96 6.51 5.53
N ASP A 274 -1.29 6.96 6.59
CA ASP A 274 -0.80 8.31 6.80
C ASP A 274 0.35 8.28 7.80
N LEU A 275 1.56 8.62 7.37
CA LEU A 275 2.70 8.65 8.30
C LEU A 275 2.53 9.68 9.41
N LEU A 276 1.84 10.79 9.15
CA LEU A 276 1.64 11.84 10.17
C LEU A 276 0.63 11.42 11.27
N ASP A 277 -0.03 10.26 11.14
CA ASP A 277 -0.76 9.62 12.24
C ASP A 277 0.18 8.87 13.21
N TYR A 278 1.47 8.67 12.86
CA TYR A 278 2.41 7.93 13.70
C TYR A 278 2.62 8.59 15.06
N GLY A 279 2.42 7.82 16.12
CA GLY A 279 2.53 8.27 17.51
C GLY A 279 1.40 9.18 18.00
N ARG A 280 0.44 9.59 17.16
CA ARG A 280 -0.70 10.41 17.59
C ARG A 280 -1.66 9.64 18.50
N ASP A 281 -1.76 8.33 18.30
CA ASP A 281 -2.49 7.41 19.18
C ASP A 281 -1.99 7.49 20.63
N LEU A 282 -0.67 7.68 20.85
CA LEU A 282 -0.07 7.81 22.17
C LEU A 282 -0.46 9.10 22.90
N LEU A 283 -0.85 10.15 22.16
CA LEU A 283 -1.21 11.45 22.74
C LEU A 283 -2.60 11.47 23.38
N ILE A 284 -3.44 10.49 23.06
CA ILE A 284 -4.85 10.49 23.44
C ILE A 284 -5.31 9.22 24.13
N GLU A 285 -4.40 8.25 24.34
CA GLU A 285 -4.75 7.00 25.05
C GLU A 285 -5.46 7.30 26.39
N PRO A 286 -6.53 6.56 26.73
CA PRO A 286 -7.01 5.33 26.07
C PRO A 286 -8.05 5.53 24.97
N GLU A 287 -8.34 6.77 24.55
CA GLU A 287 -9.36 7.06 23.54
C GLU A 287 -8.91 6.65 22.12
N PRO A 288 -9.84 6.22 21.25
CA PRO A 288 -9.51 5.88 19.88
C PRO A 288 -9.21 7.13 19.05
N LEU A 289 -8.13 7.13 18.29
CA LEU A 289 -7.81 8.22 17.37
C LEU A 289 -8.75 8.21 16.15
N THR A 290 -9.86 8.94 16.24
CA THR A 290 -10.90 9.03 15.20
C THR A 290 -11.02 10.43 14.61
N ASP A 291 -10.14 11.36 14.97
CA ASP A 291 -10.04 12.69 14.37
C ASP A 291 -8.85 12.78 13.41
N PRO A 292 -9.10 13.04 12.11
CA PRO A 292 -8.01 13.15 11.12
C PRO A 292 -7.22 14.46 11.20
N ARG A 293 -7.58 15.38 12.11
CA ARG A 293 -6.95 16.70 12.24
C ARG A 293 -6.33 16.94 13.62
N HIS A 294 -6.93 16.36 14.67
CA HIS A 294 -6.51 16.59 16.06
C HIS A 294 -6.28 15.26 16.79
N PRO A 295 -5.28 15.21 17.69
CA PRO A 295 -4.26 16.21 17.93
C PRO A 295 -3.35 16.45 16.70
N GLU A 296 -2.48 17.45 16.76
CA GLU A 296 -1.41 17.63 15.76
C GLU A 296 -0.48 16.41 15.69
N PRO A 297 0.38 16.29 14.65
CA PRO A 297 1.37 15.22 14.60
C PRO A 297 2.21 15.13 15.87
N ASN A 298 2.52 13.92 16.29
CA ASN A 298 3.45 13.69 17.39
C ASN A 298 4.88 13.82 16.85
N TYR A 299 5.41 15.05 16.93
CA TYR A 299 6.72 15.41 16.36
C TYR A 299 7.85 14.63 17.03
N ASP A 300 7.80 14.44 18.36
CA ASP A 300 8.82 13.67 19.09
C ASP A 300 8.86 12.21 18.64
N ALA A 301 7.69 11.58 18.47
CA ALA A 301 7.62 10.21 18.00
C ALA A 301 8.11 10.07 16.55
N LEU A 302 7.73 11.01 15.68
CA LEU A 302 8.19 11.04 14.29
C LEU A 302 9.70 11.27 14.19
N GLU A 303 10.24 12.22 14.98
CA GLU A 303 11.67 12.49 15.00
C GLU A 303 12.45 11.29 15.53
N GLY A 304 11.99 10.66 16.62
CA GLY A 304 12.61 9.44 17.16
C GLY A 304 12.64 8.28 16.16
N LEU A 305 11.58 8.11 15.35
CA LEU A 305 11.56 7.11 14.29
C LEU A 305 12.55 7.46 13.17
N LEU A 306 12.48 8.69 12.66
CA LEU A 306 13.25 9.09 11.47
C LEU A 306 14.74 9.22 11.78
N SER A 307 15.12 9.76 12.96
CA SER A 307 16.52 9.81 13.38
C SER A 307 17.10 8.41 13.58
N GLY A 308 16.38 7.52 14.27
CA GLY A 308 16.87 6.14 14.46
C GLY A 308 17.07 5.37 13.14
N LEU A 309 16.30 5.70 12.10
CA LEU A 309 16.49 5.15 10.76
C LEU A 309 17.66 5.82 10.02
N ALA A 310 17.84 7.13 10.19
CA ALA A 310 18.93 7.88 9.57
C ALA A 310 20.31 7.51 10.14
N ASP A 311 20.37 7.06 11.39
CA ASP A 311 21.58 6.60 12.06
C ASP A 311 22.06 5.20 11.59
N LEU A 312 21.25 4.47 10.82
CA LEU A 312 21.70 3.21 10.22
C LEU A 312 22.79 3.47 9.19
N GLU A 313 23.95 2.80 9.31
CA GLU A 313 25.16 3.01 8.52
C GLU A 313 24.87 3.15 7.01
N ALA A 314 24.18 2.17 6.41
CA ALA A 314 23.87 2.21 4.97
C ALA A 314 22.96 3.38 4.56
N VAL A 315 22.18 3.95 5.49
CA VAL A 315 21.34 5.14 5.25
C VAL A 315 22.19 6.40 5.41
N ALA A 316 23.00 6.49 6.45
CA ALA A 316 23.91 7.61 6.72
C ALA A 316 24.92 7.80 5.60
N GLU A 317 25.44 6.71 5.02
CA GLU A 317 26.38 6.71 3.89
C GLU A 317 25.68 6.94 2.53
N GLY A 318 24.34 6.90 2.48
CA GLY A 318 23.56 7.09 1.26
C GLY A 318 23.51 5.86 0.35
N ASP A 319 23.90 4.69 0.85
CA ASP A 319 23.83 3.41 0.14
C ASP A 319 22.41 2.83 0.14
N ALA A 320 21.61 3.22 1.13
CA ALA A 320 20.20 2.91 1.18
C ALA A 320 19.35 4.19 1.32
N SER A 321 18.08 4.08 0.98
CA SER A 321 17.12 5.18 1.06
C SER A 321 15.89 4.81 1.87
N ILE A 322 15.44 5.76 2.69
CA ILE A 322 14.17 5.69 3.40
C ILE A 322 13.18 6.59 2.69
N MET A 323 12.03 6.05 2.35
CA MET A 323 10.91 6.75 1.70
C MET A 323 9.66 6.62 2.57
N VAL A 324 8.71 7.50 2.35
CA VAL A 324 7.40 7.46 3.02
C VAL A 324 6.32 7.21 1.98
N GLU A 325 5.32 6.40 2.35
CA GLU A 325 4.22 6.09 1.41
C GLU A 325 3.26 7.27 1.29
N ASN A 326 2.49 7.58 2.33
CA ASN A 326 1.41 8.56 2.27
C ASN A 326 1.43 9.54 3.44
N VAL A 327 0.90 10.75 3.19
CA VAL A 327 0.53 11.73 4.23
C VAL A 327 -0.83 12.37 3.92
N LYS A 328 -1.58 12.71 4.98
CA LYS A 328 -2.80 13.53 4.87
C LYS A 328 -2.44 15.01 4.84
N ALA A 329 -2.98 15.73 3.89
CA ALA A 329 -2.77 17.17 3.78
C ALA A 329 -3.16 17.95 5.03
N SER A 330 -4.23 17.51 5.72
CA SER A 330 -4.71 18.14 6.95
C SER A 330 -3.70 18.14 8.11
N LEU A 331 -2.66 17.30 8.05
CA LEU A 331 -1.61 17.17 9.05
C LEU A 331 -0.25 17.71 8.58
N VAL A 332 -0.12 18.14 7.31
CA VAL A 332 1.12 18.73 6.80
C VAL A 332 1.24 20.18 7.27
N THR A 333 1.73 20.37 8.49
CA THR A 333 2.13 21.68 9.01
C THR A 333 3.50 22.08 8.45
N PRO A 334 3.94 23.36 8.58
CA PRO A 334 5.32 23.73 8.25
C PRO A 334 6.36 22.93 9.03
N GLU A 335 6.08 22.63 10.31
CA GLU A 335 6.94 21.83 11.18
C GLU A 335 7.03 20.37 10.71
N ALA A 336 5.89 19.71 10.42
CA ALA A 336 5.87 18.37 9.88
C ALA A 336 6.64 18.27 8.55
N ALA A 337 6.44 19.23 7.63
CA ALA A 337 7.16 19.27 6.37
C ALA A 337 8.68 19.48 6.60
N GLY A 338 9.08 20.38 7.50
CA GLY A 338 10.48 20.62 7.86
C GLY A 338 11.14 19.39 8.47
N LEU A 339 10.45 18.69 9.38
CA LEU A 339 10.92 17.45 9.97
C LEU A 339 11.16 16.36 8.91
N LEU A 340 10.18 16.11 8.05
CA LEU A 340 10.33 15.17 6.95
C LEU A 340 11.47 15.58 6.00
N GLY A 341 11.58 16.87 5.66
CA GLY A 341 12.66 17.39 4.81
C GLY A 341 14.04 17.19 5.38
N ARG A 342 14.20 17.23 6.71
CA ARG A 342 15.48 17.01 7.39
C ARG A 342 16.02 15.59 7.17
N TYR A 343 15.16 14.59 7.20
CA TYR A 343 15.58 13.18 7.18
C TYR A 343 15.43 12.49 5.81
N ILE A 344 14.44 12.90 5.01
CA ILE A 344 14.09 12.20 3.78
C ILE A 344 13.99 13.12 2.55
N ALA A 345 14.74 14.23 2.53
CA ALA A 345 14.79 15.12 1.38
C ALA A 345 15.12 14.36 0.07
N GLY A 346 14.55 14.81 -1.04
CA GLY A 346 14.73 14.18 -2.35
C GLY A 346 13.87 12.95 -2.60
N THR A 347 13.16 12.41 -1.60
CA THR A 347 12.32 11.22 -1.75
C THR A 347 10.88 11.56 -2.13
N PRO A 348 10.14 10.63 -2.78
CA PRO A 348 8.73 10.81 -3.07
C PRO A 348 7.89 10.74 -1.80
N ILE A 349 6.78 11.48 -1.80
CA ILE A 349 5.75 11.39 -0.77
C ILE A 349 4.38 11.55 -1.42
N ASN A 350 3.42 10.68 -1.09
CA ASN A 350 2.13 10.65 -1.76
C ASN A 350 1.11 11.49 -1.01
N LEU A 351 0.40 12.33 -1.76
CA LEU A 351 -0.65 13.20 -1.27
C LEU A 351 -1.95 12.92 -2.03
N GLY A 352 -2.96 12.42 -1.33
CA GLY A 352 -4.25 12.07 -1.93
C GLY A 352 -5.12 13.32 -2.13
N PHE A 353 -5.35 13.72 -3.38
CA PHE A 353 -6.35 14.70 -3.80
C PHE A 353 -7.68 14.03 -4.08
N GLU A 354 -7.64 12.94 -4.83
CA GLU A 354 -8.72 12.10 -5.34
C GLU A 354 -9.62 12.82 -6.36
N THR A 355 -10.00 14.07 -6.08
CA THR A 355 -10.80 14.96 -6.91
C THR A 355 -10.30 16.41 -6.75
N GLY A 356 -10.59 17.25 -7.72
CA GLY A 356 -10.31 18.70 -7.66
C GLY A 356 -11.45 19.53 -7.11
N SER A 357 -12.61 18.91 -6.86
CA SER A 357 -13.78 19.59 -6.32
C SER A 357 -13.78 19.55 -4.79
N GLY A 358 -13.95 20.71 -4.16
CA GLY A 358 -14.03 20.83 -2.70
C GLY A 358 -15.27 20.13 -2.14
N GLU A 359 -16.43 20.36 -2.75
CA GLU A 359 -17.70 19.74 -2.35
C GLU A 359 -17.64 18.22 -2.54
N HIS A 360 -17.19 17.75 -3.70
CA HIS A 360 -17.03 16.34 -3.98
C HIS A 360 -16.04 15.67 -3.00
N SER A 361 -14.93 16.35 -2.68
CA SER A 361 -13.95 15.86 -1.70
C SER A 361 -14.59 15.62 -0.33
N LEU A 362 -15.34 16.59 0.20
CA LEU A 362 -16.06 16.45 1.47
C LEU A 362 -17.16 15.39 1.39
N GLY A 363 -17.87 15.34 0.26
CA GLY A 363 -18.95 14.38 0.01
C GLY A 363 -18.50 12.93 -0.05
N ILE A 364 -17.30 12.65 -0.53
CA ILE A 364 -16.70 11.30 -0.48
C ILE A 364 -16.00 10.97 0.85
N GLY A 365 -16.13 11.85 1.87
CA GLY A 365 -15.60 11.62 3.21
C GLY A 365 -14.13 11.96 3.41
N ARG A 366 -13.52 12.80 2.54
CA ARG A 366 -12.13 13.24 2.71
C ARG A 366 -11.98 14.19 3.90
N PRO A 367 -10.84 14.15 4.62
CA PRO A 367 -10.55 15.08 5.70
C PRO A 367 -10.03 16.44 5.22
N SER A 368 -9.63 16.56 3.96
CA SER A 368 -9.02 17.77 3.37
C SER A 368 -9.66 18.15 2.04
N THR A 369 -9.64 19.45 1.73
CA THR A 369 -10.05 20.02 0.45
C THR A 369 -8.89 20.05 -0.54
N PRO A 370 -9.14 20.24 -1.85
CA PRO A 370 -8.08 20.43 -2.85
C PRO A 370 -7.14 21.60 -2.54
N ASP A 371 -7.64 22.71 -1.99
CA ASP A 371 -6.81 23.87 -1.63
C ASP A 371 -5.86 23.55 -0.46
N GLU A 372 -6.34 22.83 0.56
CA GLU A 372 -5.48 22.33 1.64
C GLU A 372 -4.41 21.38 1.08
N ASN A 373 -4.78 20.53 0.11
CA ASN A 373 -3.83 19.63 -0.56
C ASN A 373 -2.76 20.41 -1.35
N LEU A 374 -3.14 21.48 -2.08
CA LEU A 374 -2.20 22.35 -2.78
C LEU A 374 -1.25 23.06 -1.81
N GLN A 375 -1.75 23.50 -0.65
CA GLN A 375 -0.92 24.13 0.37
C GLN A 375 0.08 23.11 0.96
N ALA A 376 -0.39 21.91 1.30
CA ALA A 376 0.47 20.82 1.79
C ALA A 376 1.55 20.46 0.78
N LEU A 377 1.19 20.39 -0.50
CA LEU A 377 2.12 20.10 -1.59
C LEU A 377 3.24 21.15 -1.67
N ARG A 378 2.90 22.46 -1.57
CA ARG A 378 3.90 23.55 -1.54
C ARG A 378 4.84 23.43 -0.34
N ARG A 379 4.31 23.11 0.86
CA ARG A 379 5.11 22.93 2.09
C ARG A 379 6.10 21.77 1.94
N LEU A 380 5.63 20.62 1.46
CA LEU A 380 6.48 19.44 1.21
C LEU A 380 7.55 19.74 0.15
N LYS A 381 7.18 20.43 -0.93
CA LYS A 381 8.13 20.83 -1.98
C LYS A 381 9.18 21.80 -1.45
N ALA A 382 8.79 22.80 -0.66
CA ALA A 382 9.71 23.76 -0.05
C ALA A 382 10.69 23.09 0.93
N ALA A 383 10.26 22.01 1.59
CA ALA A 383 11.11 21.18 2.46
C ALA A 383 12.03 20.21 1.68
N GLY A 384 12.09 20.28 0.35
CA GLY A 384 12.98 19.46 -0.46
C GLY A 384 12.43 18.09 -0.87
N LEU A 385 11.21 17.75 -0.48
CA LEU A 385 10.55 16.51 -0.85
C LEU A 385 10.07 16.53 -2.30
N LYS A 386 9.66 15.36 -2.81
CA LYS A 386 9.13 15.18 -4.17
C LYS A 386 7.66 14.71 -4.10
N PRO A 387 6.71 15.62 -3.82
CA PRO A 387 5.32 15.23 -3.63
C PRO A 387 4.68 14.72 -4.93
N TYR A 388 3.90 13.63 -4.80
CA TYR A 388 3.07 13.07 -5.86
C TYR A 388 1.61 13.39 -5.56
N ALA A 389 0.89 13.91 -6.53
CA ALA A 389 -0.54 14.19 -6.40
C ALA A 389 -1.35 13.01 -6.97
N TYR A 390 -2.18 12.42 -6.12
CA TYR A 390 -3.01 11.24 -6.44
C TYR A 390 -4.44 11.66 -6.73
N PHE A 391 -4.98 11.16 -7.84
CA PHE A 391 -6.37 11.38 -8.25
C PHE A 391 -7.05 10.05 -8.57
N ILE A 392 -8.38 10.02 -8.47
CA ILE A 392 -9.20 8.87 -8.84
C ILE A 392 -10.28 9.33 -9.82
N HIS A 393 -10.35 8.71 -11.00
CA HIS A 393 -11.46 8.93 -11.92
C HIS A 393 -12.59 7.92 -11.71
N GLY A 394 -13.81 8.33 -12.03
CA GLY A 394 -15.01 7.50 -11.93
C GLY A 394 -15.51 7.30 -10.50
N LEU A 395 -15.12 8.17 -9.56
CA LEU A 395 -15.68 8.17 -8.21
C LEU A 395 -17.20 8.41 -8.24
N PRO A 396 -17.98 7.82 -7.31
CA PRO A 396 -19.37 8.19 -7.12
C PRO A 396 -19.51 9.71 -6.95
N GLY A 397 -20.47 10.32 -7.64
CA GLY A 397 -20.65 11.78 -7.67
C GLY A 397 -19.82 12.52 -8.72
N GLN A 398 -19.00 11.84 -9.53
CA GLN A 398 -18.27 12.48 -10.63
C GLN A 398 -19.26 13.07 -11.67
N SER A 399 -19.14 14.36 -11.94
CA SER A 399 -19.93 15.12 -12.92
C SER A 399 -19.02 15.86 -13.91
N ALA A 400 -19.59 16.54 -14.89
CA ALA A 400 -18.82 17.39 -15.80
C ALA A 400 -18.09 18.52 -15.07
N GLU A 401 -18.73 19.10 -14.06
CA GLU A 401 -18.21 20.17 -13.22
C GLU A 401 -17.02 19.69 -12.36
N THR A 402 -17.21 18.59 -11.60
CA THR A 402 -16.13 18.03 -10.78
C THR A 402 -14.93 17.57 -11.61
N VAL A 403 -15.14 17.17 -12.86
CA VAL A 403 -14.08 16.83 -13.81
C VAL A 403 -13.31 18.08 -14.23
N GLU A 404 -14.00 19.20 -14.53
CA GLU A 404 -13.35 20.46 -14.88
C GLU A 404 -12.46 20.95 -13.75
N GLU A 405 -13.01 21.00 -12.52
CA GLU A 405 -12.26 21.36 -11.32
C GLU A 405 -11.05 20.41 -11.08
N THR A 406 -11.20 19.12 -11.39
CA THR A 406 -10.10 18.14 -11.25
C THR A 406 -9.01 18.38 -12.29
N VAL A 407 -9.37 18.68 -13.55
CA VAL A 407 -8.40 19.01 -14.61
C VAL A 407 -7.63 20.29 -14.26
N GLU A 408 -8.32 21.31 -13.76
CA GLU A 408 -7.70 22.56 -13.31
C GLU A 408 -6.75 22.29 -12.11
N THR A 409 -7.19 21.50 -11.14
CA THR A 409 -6.39 21.16 -9.95
C THR A 409 -5.15 20.34 -10.30
N ILE A 410 -5.19 19.49 -11.32
CA ILE A 410 -4.00 18.81 -11.86
C ILE A 410 -2.97 19.84 -12.35
N GLY A 411 -3.41 20.86 -13.10
CA GLY A 411 -2.53 21.96 -13.53
C GLY A 411 -1.92 22.71 -12.36
N LYS A 412 -2.75 23.16 -11.40
CA LYS A 412 -2.33 23.84 -10.17
C LYS A 412 -1.37 22.99 -9.32
N SER A 413 -1.54 21.66 -9.32
CA SER A 413 -0.64 20.76 -8.61
C SER A 413 0.77 20.76 -9.20
N VAL A 414 0.89 20.80 -10.55
CA VAL A 414 2.19 20.91 -11.22
C VAL A 414 2.85 22.25 -10.90
N GLU A 415 2.11 23.34 -11.00
CA GLU A 415 2.59 24.70 -10.65
C GLU A 415 3.02 24.79 -9.19
N ALA A 416 2.29 24.12 -8.29
CA ALA A 416 2.64 24.03 -6.86
C ALA A 416 3.86 23.14 -6.59
N GLY A 417 4.40 22.43 -7.60
CA GLY A 417 5.62 21.64 -7.52
C GLY A 417 5.43 20.13 -7.37
N ALA A 418 4.26 19.60 -7.77
CA ALA A 418 4.07 18.16 -7.87
C ALA A 418 5.13 17.55 -8.80
N SER A 419 5.77 16.50 -8.33
CA SER A 419 6.80 15.78 -9.08
C SER A 419 6.23 14.67 -9.94
N ARG A 420 4.97 14.30 -9.72
CA ARG A 420 4.22 13.31 -10.49
C ARG A 420 2.73 13.43 -10.24
N ILE A 421 1.92 13.18 -11.26
CA ILE A 421 0.47 12.99 -11.16
C ILE A 421 0.19 11.49 -11.28
N ILE A 422 -0.49 10.91 -10.30
CA ILE A 422 -0.92 9.52 -10.30
C ILE A 422 -2.44 9.48 -10.46
N LEU A 423 -2.92 8.71 -11.41
CA LEU A 423 -4.35 8.56 -11.65
C LEU A 423 -4.77 7.10 -11.48
N TYR A 424 -5.66 6.87 -10.55
CA TYR A 424 -6.32 5.58 -10.36
C TYR A 424 -7.74 5.59 -10.94
N ARG A 425 -8.23 4.39 -11.19
CA ARG A 425 -9.61 4.13 -11.54
C ARG A 425 -10.37 3.69 -10.30
N PHE A 426 -11.54 4.27 -10.04
CA PHE A 426 -12.40 3.80 -8.96
C PHE A 426 -12.75 2.32 -9.12
N GLN A 427 -12.55 1.57 -8.06
CA GLN A 427 -12.99 0.20 -7.88
C GLN A 427 -13.60 0.07 -6.48
N PRO A 428 -14.79 -0.50 -6.35
CA PRO A 428 -15.40 -0.71 -5.04
C PRO A 428 -14.57 -1.70 -4.24
N LEU A 429 -14.27 -1.37 -3.00
CA LEU A 429 -13.57 -2.26 -2.07
C LEU A 429 -14.55 -2.81 -1.04
N PRO A 430 -14.48 -4.10 -0.71
CA PRO A 430 -15.28 -4.67 0.37
C PRO A 430 -15.10 -3.88 1.67
N MET A 431 -16.16 -3.74 2.44
CA MET A 431 -16.20 -3.00 3.71
C MET A 431 -15.97 -1.48 3.59
N SER A 432 -15.89 -0.93 2.37
CA SER A 432 -15.94 0.52 2.15
C SER A 432 -17.38 0.99 1.92
N ALA A 433 -17.64 2.27 2.15
CA ALA A 433 -18.99 2.84 1.98
C ALA A 433 -19.51 2.78 0.54
N PHE A 434 -18.62 2.70 -0.45
CA PHE A 434 -18.97 2.59 -1.88
C PHE A 434 -18.88 1.17 -2.43
N TYR A 435 -18.90 0.15 -1.57
CA TYR A 435 -18.76 -1.26 -2.00
C TYR A 435 -19.82 -1.68 -3.03
N ASP A 436 -21.07 -1.22 -2.87
CA ASP A 436 -22.18 -1.57 -3.77
C ASP A 436 -22.22 -0.74 -5.06
N ARG A 437 -21.24 0.16 -5.26
CA ARG A 437 -21.17 0.97 -6.48
C ARG A 437 -20.46 0.19 -7.59
N PRO A 438 -20.82 0.42 -8.86
CA PRO A 438 -20.16 -0.26 -9.97
C PRO A 438 -18.70 0.20 -10.11
N THR A 439 -17.84 -0.72 -10.55
CA THR A 439 -16.48 -0.36 -10.96
C THR A 439 -16.53 0.63 -12.12
N ALA A 440 -15.80 1.73 -12.03
CA ALA A 440 -15.70 2.70 -13.12
C ALA A 440 -15.18 2.06 -14.41
N PRO A 441 -15.66 2.49 -15.60
CA PRO A 441 -15.08 2.06 -16.87
C PRO A 441 -13.61 2.53 -17.00
N PRO A 442 -12.80 1.88 -17.86
CA PRO A 442 -11.49 2.45 -18.21
C PRO A 442 -11.63 3.88 -18.74
N ALA A 443 -10.72 4.78 -18.38
CA ALA A 443 -10.79 6.20 -18.72
C ALA A 443 -11.01 6.46 -20.23
N VAL A 444 -10.38 5.64 -21.09
CA VAL A 444 -10.54 5.74 -22.56
C VAL A 444 -11.95 5.40 -23.07
N LYS A 445 -12.80 4.77 -22.25
CA LYS A 445 -14.18 4.39 -22.59
C LYS A 445 -15.23 5.34 -22.00
N ASP A 446 -14.83 6.30 -21.18
CA ASP A 446 -15.71 7.29 -20.58
C ASP A 446 -15.21 8.71 -20.88
N LYS A 447 -16.07 9.55 -21.44
CA LYS A 447 -15.70 10.89 -21.90
C LYS A 447 -15.20 11.79 -20.77
N LEU A 448 -15.82 11.70 -19.59
CA LEU A 448 -15.45 12.49 -18.42
C LEU A 448 -14.10 12.03 -17.85
N SER A 449 -13.95 10.75 -17.59
CA SER A 449 -12.70 10.18 -17.09
C SER A 449 -11.53 10.36 -18.06
N ARG A 450 -11.80 10.37 -19.38
CA ARG A 450 -10.76 10.61 -20.39
C ARG A 450 -10.14 12.00 -20.25
N ARG A 451 -10.93 13.03 -19.93
CA ARG A 451 -10.42 14.40 -19.72
C ARG A 451 -9.40 14.46 -18.58
N ILE A 452 -9.71 13.80 -17.46
CA ILE A 452 -8.79 13.71 -16.30
C ILE A 452 -7.52 12.93 -16.71
N HIS A 453 -7.69 11.81 -17.39
CA HIS A 453 -6.57 10.98 -17.87
C HIS A 453 -5.63 11.75 -18.79
N ASP A 454 -6.17 12.47 -19.76
CA ASP A 454 -5.38 13.22 -20.73
C ASP A 454 -4.63 14.38 -20.06
N ALA A 455 -5.25 15.04 -19.06
CA ALA A 455 -4.61 16.08 -18.26
C ALA A 455 -3.43 15.50 -17.45
N ALA A 456 -3.63 14.38 -16.74
CA ALA A 456 -2.58 13.72 -15.99
C ALA A 456 -1.43 13.22 -16.89
N GLN A 457 -1.76 12.72 -18.08
CA GLN A 457 -0.75 12.26 -19.04
C GLN A 457 0.09 13.42 -19.58
N ARG A 458 -0.53 14.54 -19.98
CA ARG A 458 0.19 15.74 -20.42
C ARG A 458 1.13 16.28 -19.33
N ALA A 459 0.63 16.40 -18.10
CA ALA A 459 1.42 16.84 -16.95
C ALA A 459 2.65 15.94 -16.74
N ASN A 460 2.46 14.62 -16.74
CA ASN A 460 3.56 13.67 -16.54
C ASN A 460 4.58 13.65 -17.70
N LEU A 461 4.15 13.91 -18.94
CA LEU A 461 5.08 14.03 -20.08
C LEU A 461 5.96 15.28 -19.90
N GLY A 462 5.37 16.43 -19.58
CA GLY A 462 6.12 17.67 -19.31
C GLY A 462 7.17 17.47 -18.20
N LEU A 463 6.73 16.94 -17.05
CA LEU A 463 7.63 16.68 -15.92
C LEU A 463 8.81 15.73 -16.26
N LYS A 464 8.66 14.85 -17.26
CA LYS A 464 9.76 13.98 -17.71
C LYS A 464 10.70 14.66 -18.72
N GLU A 465 10.17 15.50 -19.59
CA GLU A 465 11.02 16.31 -20.49
C GLU A 465 11.95 17.22 -19.67
N ASP A 466 11.47 17.77 -18.56
CA ASP A 466 12.29 18.57 -17.62
C ASP A 466 13.41 17.78 -16.94
N MET A 467 13.41 16.46 -17.05
CA MET A 467 14.50 15.60 -16.54
C MET A 467 15.62 15.40 -17.55
N ARG A 468 15.46 15.76 -18.80
CA ARG A 468 16.51 15.60 -19.83
C ARG A 468 17.79 16.34 -19.43
N GLY A 469 18.92 15.66 -19.54
CA GLY A 469 20.24 16.16 -19.12
C GLY A 469 20.52 16.04 -17.61
N ARG A 470 19.54 15.64 -16.79
CA ARG A 470 19.77 15.44 -15.35
C ARG A 470 20.45 14.11 -15.08
N ARG A 471 21.32 14.12 -14.08
CA ARG A 471 21.94 12.90 -13.52
C ARG A 471 21.02 12.31 -12.45
N VAL A 472 20.89 10.99 -12.47
CA VAL A 472 20.06 10.24 -11.53
C VAL A 472 20.83 8.99 -11.07
N ARG A 473 20.90 8.77 -9.76
CA ARG A 473 21.38 7.49 -9.19
C ARG A 473 20.25 6.47 -9.28
N VAL A 474 20.53 5.34 -9.90
CA VAL A 474 19.55 4.27 -10.11
C VAL A 474 20.16 2.92 -9.73
N ILE A 475 19.31 2.00 -9.25
CA ILE A 475 19.69 0.61 -9.08
C ILE A 475 19.20 -0.21 -10.28
N VAL A 476 20.12 -0.92 -10.92
CA VAL A 476 19.82 -1.77 -12.07
C VAL A 476 19.05 -3.00 -11.60
N ALA A 477 17.97 -3.36 -12.29
CA ALA A 477 17.11 -4.49 -11.89
C ALA A 477 17.21 -5.66 -12.88
N GLU A 478 16.51 -5.57 -14.00
CA GLU A 478 16.30 -6.69 -14.91
C GLU A 478 16.40 -6.25 -16.36
N PRO A 479 16.69 -7.16 -17.30
CA PRO A 479 16.60 -6.86 -18.73
C PRO A 479 15.20 -6.41 -19.10
N TYR A 480 15.08 -5.41 -19.98
CA TYR A 480 13.79 -4.93 -20.43
C TYR A 480 13.15 -5.91 -21.42
N ASP A 481 11.96 -6.41 -21.10
CA ASP A 481 11.28 -7.48 -21.86
C ASP A 481 11.07 -7.17 -23.36
N ARG A 482 10.91 -5.88 -23.73
CA ARG A 482 10.63 -5.46 -25.10
C ARG A 482 11.87 -5.20 -25.96
N ASP A 483 12.98 -4.88 -25.31
CA ASP A 483 14.26 -4.62 -25.97
C ASP A 483 15.41 -4.93 -25.00
N ARG A 484 16.01 -6.10 -25.14
CA ARG A 484 17.02 -6.61 -24.21
C ARG A 484 18.35 -5.85 -24.22
N ARG A 485 18.54 -4.89 -25.12
CA ARG A 485 19.68 -3.95 -25.07
C ARG A 485 19.59 -3.04 -23.84
N TYR A 486 18.37 -2.84 -23.33
CA TYR A 486 18.14 -2.01 -22.16
C TYR A 486 17.88 -2.86 -20.93
N HIS A 487 18.32 -2.34 -19.79
CA HIS A 487 17.93 -2.82 -18.46
C HIS A 487 17.00 -1.82 -17.80
N VAL A 488 16.03 -2.35 -17.09
CA VAL A 488 15.16 -1.56 -16.22
C VAL A 488 15.96 -1.17 -15.00
N ALA A 489 15.97 0.11 -14.64
CA ALA A 489 16.59 0.60 -13.43
C ALA A 489 15.62 1.52 -12.66
N TYR A 490 15.72 1.47 -11.36
CA TYR A 490 14.84 2.22 -10.46
C TYR A 490 15.63 3.30 -9.72
N PRO A 491 15.09 4.54 -9.63
CA PRO A 491 15.77 5.61 -8.88
C PRO A 491 15.96 5.24 -7.41
N MET A 492 17.12 5.57 -6.86
CA MET A 492 17.41 5.38 -5.43
C MET A 492 16.53 6.29 -4.56
N LEU A 493 16.26 7.51 -5.00
CA LEU A 493 15.37 8.46 -4.33
C LEU A 493 14.10 8.65 -5.16
N HIS A 494 14.07 9.67 -6.00
CA HIS A 494 12.92 10.05 -6.83
C HIS A 494 13.25 10.01 -8.31
N GLY A 495 12.29 9.58 -9.11
CA GLY A 495 12.35 9.65 -10.57
C GLY A 495 11.45 8.62 -11.25
N PRO A 496 11.34 8.69 -12.58
CA PRO A 496 10.70 7.66 -13.38
C PRO A 496 11.58 6.41 -13.45
N VAL A 497 10.99 5.31 -13.89
CA VAL A 497 11.75 4.12 -14.30
C VAL A 497 12.69 4.51 -15.46
N VAL A 498 13.95 4.08 -15.38
CA VAL A 498 14.97 4.39 -16.39
C VAL A 498 15.29 3.13 -17.20
N LEU A 499 15.31 3.26 -18.51
CA LEU A 499 15.84 2.25 -19.41
C LEU A 499 17.31 2.60 -19.67
N VAL A 500 18.22 1.80 -19.14
CA VAL A 500 19.67 2.01 -19.22
C VAL A 500 20.27 1.11 -20.30
N ASP A 501 21.00 1.69 -21.24
CA ASP A 501 21.76 0.96 -22.26
C ASP A 501 23.14 0.53 -21.69
N GLY A 502 23.61 -0.65 -22.08
CA GLY A 502 24.94 -1.15 -21.67
C GLY A 502 25.07 -1.54 -20.19
N ALA A 503 23.96 -1.85 -19.51
CA ALA A 503 23.95 -2.23 -18.09
C ALA A 503 23.97 -3.76 -17.87
N GLU A 504 24.51 -4.55 -18.81
CA GLU A 504 24.68 -5.98 -18.66
C GLU A 504 25.63 -6.31 -17.49
N GLY A 505 25.24 -7.28 -16.66
CA GLY A 505 26.02 -7.70 -15.49
C GLY A 505 25.91 -6.78 -14.27
N LEU A 506 25.19 -5.66 -14.36
CA LEU A 506 25.08 -4.68 -13.27
C LEU A 506 23.79 -4.86 -12.42
N ALA A 507 23.08 -5.98 -12.55
CA ALA A 507 21.84 -6.22 -11.78
C ALA A 507 22.12 -6.17 -10.26
N GLY A 508 21.39 -5.31 -9.55
CA GLY A 508 21.58 -5.06 -8.12
C GLY A 508 22.60 -3.96 -7.79
N GLU A 509 23.30 -3.43 -8.79
CA GLU A 509 24.28 -2.36 -8.59
C GLU A 509 23.64 -0.97 -8.73
N VAL A 510 24.16 -0.03 -7.95
CA VAL A 510 23.79 1.39 -8.03
C VAL A 510 24.73 2.11 -8.98
N VAL A 511 24.15 2.74 -10.00
CA VAL A 511 24.90 3.46 -11.03
C VAL A 511 24.37 4.87 -11.23
N GLU A 512 25.21 5.77 -11.77
CA GLU A 512 24.74 7.08 -12.23
C GLU A 512 24.41 7.04 -13.72
N VAL A 513 23.28 7.65 -14.06
CA VAL A 513 22.82 7.77 -15.44
C VAL A 513 22.44 9.21 -15.76
N GLU A 514 22.70 9.64 -17.00
CA GLU A 514 22.16 10.87 -17.55
C GLU A 514 20.89 10.57 -18.32
N VAL A 515 19.80 11.29 -18.02
CA VAL A 515 18.54 11.15 -18.75
C VAL A 515 18.68 11.77 -20.14
N VAL A 516 18.64 10.96 -21.19
CA VAL A 516 18.82 11.40 -22.58
C VAL A 516 17.51 11.60 -23.33
N GLY A 517 16.39 11.12 -22.82
CA GLY A 517 15.08 11.32 -23.44
C GLY A 517 13.94 10.57 -22.79
N VAL A 518 12.72 10.89 -23.19
CA VAL A 518 11.49 10.24 -22.71
C VAL A 518 11.20 9.01 -23.55
N ALA A 519 10.95 7.85 -22.90
CA ALA A 519 10.58 6.61 -23.56
C ALA A 519 9.05 6.41 -23.58
N SER A 520 8.36 6.86 -22.53
CA SER A 520 6.89 6.82 -22.39
C SER A 520 6.43 7.74 -21.25
N ASP A 521 5.11 7.81 -21.03
CA ASP A 521 4.51 8.47 -19.86
C ASP A 521 5.01 7.93 -18.51
N ARG A 522 5.69 6.79 -18.49
CA ARG A 522 6.20 6.12 -17.28
C ARG A 522 7.70 5.98 -17.21
N MET A 523 8.42 6.06 -18.34
CA MET A 523 9.83 5.71 -18.45
C MET A 523 10.64 6.76 -19.21
N VAL A 524 11.89 6.91 -18.82
CA VAL A 524 12.91 7.69 -19.55
C VAL A 524 14.03 6.76 -20.04
N ARG A 525 14.82 7.22 -21.00
CA ARG A 525 16.07 6.57 -21.40
C ARG A 525 17.24 7.22 -20.66
N GLY A 526 18.13 6.41 -20.13
CA GLY A 526 19.36 6.83 -19.45
C GLY A 526 20.59 6.31 -20.16
N ARG A 527 21.62 7.14 -20.24
CA ARG A 527 22.97 6.76 -20.64
C ARG A 527 23.80 6.56 -19.40
N LEU A 528 24.48 5.42 -19.29
CA LEU A 528 25.38 5.13 -18.18
C LEU A 528 26.52 6.18 -18.17
N LEU A 529 26.73 6.82 -17.04
CA LEU A 529 27.90 7.66 -16.79
C LEU A 529 28.92 6.74 -16.12
N GLY A 530 30.10 6.60 -16.70
CA GLY A 530 31.13 5.62 -16.34
C GLY A 530 31.11 5.22 -14.86
N ALA A 531 31.30 3.95 -14.59
CA ALA A 531 31.33 3.43 -13.22
C ALA A 531 32.44 4.16 -12.45
N THR A 532 32.05 5.04 -11.55
CA THR A 532 32.93 5.47 -10.47
C THR A 532 32.89 4.33 -9.46
N PHE A 533 33.85 3.42 -9.54
CA PHE A 533 34.12 2.41 -8.52
C PHE A 533 34.67 3.06 -7.27
#